data_08679b12a44af2a59b82b43536b6d988
#
_entry.id   08679b12a44af2a59b82b43536b6d988
#
_cell.length_a   1.000
_cell.length_b   1.000
_cell.length_c   1.000
_cell.angle_alpha   90.00
_cell.angle_beta   90.00
_cell.angle_gamma   90.00
#
_symmetry.space_group_name_H-M   'P 1'
#
loop_
_entity.id
_entity.type
_entity.pdbx_description
1 polymer ?
#
loop_
_entity_poly.entity_id
_entity_poly.type
_entity_poly.pdbx_seq_one_letter_code
_entity_poly.pdbx_strand_id
1 'polypeptide(L)'
;MNALVIFGLLAVLMLTGMPISISLGLTVLTFLFTMTQVPLESVALKLFTGIEKFEIMAIPFFILAGNFLTHGGVAKRMINFATSMVGHWYGGLGLAGVLACALFAAVSGSSPATVVAIGSILLPAMVKAGFPNKFGAGVIATSGALGILIPPSIVMVMYSVATNTSVGALFMAGVIPGLALAATLGGVTWYRAKKFNYPRQPKATWGERWKAFRASVWGLLLIVVVMGGIYTGIFTPTEAAAMSAVYAFICAVFIYKDLGIKDVPKVLLNSANMSAMLLYIITNAVLFSFIMTNENIPQALADWMMGNGLGVIAFLLMCNVLLLLAGNFMEPSSIVLIFAPILFPVAIRLGIDPVHFGIIMVVNMEVGMCHPPVGLNLYVASGITKMGITELTVAVWPWLLSMLGFLMVVTYWPALSLWLPQRLGMI
;
A
#
# COMPACT_ATOMS: atom_id res chain seq x y z
N MET A 1 -22.31 21.76 -11.93
CA MET A 1 -22.70 22.31 -10.61
C MET A 1 -22.69 21.24 -9.54
N ASN A 2 -23.31 20.08 -9.75
CA ASN A 2 -23.43 18.98 -8.78
C ASN A 2 -22.07 18.44 -8.29
N ALA A 3 -21.09 18.27 -9.19
CA ALA A 3 -19.73 17.86 -8.80
C ALA A 3 -19.07 18.82 -7.78
N LEU A 4 -19.19 20.13 -8.00
CA LEU A 4 -18.65 21.13 -7.07
C LEU A 4 -19.30 21.08 -5.69
N VAL A 5 -20.61 20.80 -5.64
CA VAL A 5 -21.34 20.66 -4.36
C VAL A 5 -20.87 19.41 -3.62
N ILE A 6 -20.76 18.27 -4.32
CA ILE A 6 -20.34 17.00 -3.72
C ILE A 6 -18.90 17.10 -3.21
N PHE A 7 -17.96 17.54 -4.04
CA PHE A 7 -16.55 17.65 -3.62
C PHE A 7 -16.33 18.78 -2.61
N GLY A 8 -17.08 19.90 -2.73
CA GLY A 8 -17.03 20.99 -1.78
C GLY A 8 -17.52 20.56 -0.39
N LEU A 9 -18.64 19.84 -0.33
CA LEU A 9 -19.19 19.34 0.94
C LEU A 9 -18.24 18.29 1.56
N LEU A 10 -17.71 17.36 0.74
CA LEU A 10 -16.72 16.38 1.20
C LEU A 10 -15.49 17.07 1.80
N ALA A 11 -14.93 18.05 1.09
CA ALA A 11 -13.77 18.81 1.56
C ALA A 11 -14.05 19.55 2.87
N VAL A 12 -15.20 20.23 2.97
CA VAL A 12 -15.59 20.94 4.20
C VAL A 12 -15.70 19.97 5.36
N LEU A 13 -16.40 18.84 5.20
CA LEU A 13 -16.53 17.83 6.26
C LEU A 13 -15.18 17.25 6.69
N MET A 14 -14.29 16.98 5.74
CA MET A 14 -12.93 16.51 6.05
C MET A 14 -12.11 17.57 6.79
N LEU A 15 -12.24 18.86 6.46
CA LEU A 15 -11.55 19.95 7.14
C LEU A 15 -12.03 20.15 8.59
N THR A 16 -13.23 19.67 8.94
CA THR A 16 -13.69 19.65 10.35
C THR A 16 -12.98 18.57 11.19
N GLY A 17 -12.16 17.73 10.61
CA GLY A 17 -11.50 16.61 11.28
C GLY A 17 -12.36 15.34 11.36
N MET A 18 -13.48 15.27 10.67
CA MET A 18 -14.31 14.06 10.63
C MET A 18 -13.57 12.91 9.94
N PRO A 19 -13.73 11.66 10.41
CA PRO A 19 -13.25 10.48 9.71
C PRO A 19 -13.78 10.41 8.29
N ILE A 20 -12.94 10.01 7.34
CA ILE A 20 -13.25 9.97 5.91
C ILE A 20 -14.51 9.14 5.63
N SER A 21 -14.68 8.01 6.30
CA SER A 21 -15.88 7.16 6.17
C SER A 21 -17.17 7.91 6.47
N ILE A 22 -17.16 8.70 7.53
CA ILE A 22 -18.33 9.51 7.93
C ILE A 22 -18.52 10.68 6.95
N SER A 23 -17.45 11.37 6.57
CA SER A 23 -17.50 12.47 5.61
C SER A 23 -18.07 12.02 4.27
N LEU A 24 -17.67 10.86 3.76
CA LEU A 24 -18.23 10.26 2.54
C LEU A 24 -19.72 9.97 2.70
N GLY A 25 -20.10 9.25 3.75
CA GLY A 25 -21.51 8.89 3.99
C GLY A 25 -22.40 10.11 4.13
N LEU A 26 -21.99 11.11 4.93
CA LEU A 26 -22.76 12.35 5.10
C LEU A 26 -22.84 13.16 3.80
N THR A 27 -21.76 13.28 3.04
CA THR A 27 -21.78 13.94 1.72
C THR A 27 -22.81 13.31 0.81
N VAL A 28 -22.76 11.98 0.72
CA VAL A 28 -23.67 11.22 -0.14
C VAL A 28 -25.12 11.37 0.30
N LEU A 29 -25.41 11.14 1.58
CA LEU A 29 -26.77 11.24 2.11
C LEU A 29 -27.30 12.68 1.98
N THR A 30 -26.52 13.69 2.31
CA THR A 30 -26.93 15.09 2.16
C THR A 30 -27.27 15.40 0.71
N PHE A 31 -26.41 15.00 -0.24
CA PHE A 31 -26.67 15.22 -1.67
C PHE A 31 -27.92 14.48 -2.15
N LEU A 32 -28.08 13.20 -1.77
CA LEU A 32 -29.25 12.39 -2.13
C LEU A 32 -30.56 13.02 -1.62
N PHE A 33 -30.61 13.44 -0.36
CA PHE A 33 -31.83 14.00 0.23
C PHE A 33 -32.15 15.43 -0.23
N THR A 34 -31.15 16.20 -0.62
CA THR A 34 -31.38 17.62 -0.95
C THR A 34 -31.43 17.90 -2.46
N MET A 35 -30.74 17.09 -3.27
CA MET A 35 -30.49 17.42 -4.68
C MET A 35 -30.95 16.32 -5.66
N THR A 36 -31.42 15.17 -5.17
CA THR A 36 -31.89 14.08 -6.04
C THR A 36 -33.26 13.56 -5.61
N GLN A 37 -33.89 12.80 -6.51
CA GLN A 37 -35.15 12.07 -6.24
C GLN A 37 -34.91 10.57 -6.19
N VAL A 38 -33.70 10.12 -5.89
CA VAL A 38 -33.34 8.68 -5.80
C VAL A 38 -34.11 8.06 -4.63
N PRO A 39 -34.86 6.98 -4.83
CA PRO A 39 -35.59 6.31 -3.76
C PRO A 39 -34.65 5.77 -2.67
N LEU A 40 -35.06 5.87 -1.41
CA LEU A 40 -34.26 5.40 -0.27
C LEU A 40 -33.96 3.91 -0.33
N GLU A 41 -34.87 3.13 -0.90
CA GLU A 41 -34.71 1.69 -1.14
C GLU A 41 -33.51 1.41 -2.05
N SER A 42 -33.27 2.23 -3.07
CA SER A 42 -32.12 2.11 -3.96
C SER A 42 -30.80 2.37 -3.23
N VAL A 43 -30.80 3.30 -2.27
CA VAL A 43 -29.64 3.60 -1.42
C VAL A 43 -29.34 2.42 -0.50
N ALA A 44 -30.36 1.90 0.18
CA ALA A 44 -30.23 0.72 1.04
C ALA A 44 -29.74 -0.49 0.25
N LEU A 45 -30.33 -0.75 -0.92
CA LEU A 45 -29.91 -1.84 -1.80
C LEU A 45 -28.43 -1.70 -2.20
N LYS A 46 -27.98 -0.50 -2.55
CA LYS A 46 -26.57 -0.26 -2.92
C LYS A 46 -25.60 -0.44 -1.76
N LEU A 47 -25.99 -0.09 -0.53
CA LEU A 47 -25.21 -0.36 0.67
C LEU A 47 -24.97 -1.86 0.87
N PHE A 48 -26.01 -2.68 0.71
CA PHE A 48 -25.90 -4.13 0.86
C PHE A 48 -25.12 -4.76 -0.31
N THR A 49 -25.52 -4.51 -1.55
CA THR A 49 -24.88 -5.13 -2.73
C THR A 49 -23.45 -4.67 -2.93
N GLY A 50 -23.08 -3.50 -2.42
CA GLY A 50 -21.72 -2.97 -2.52
C GLY A 50 -20.68 -3.75 -1.73
N ILE A 51 -21.10 -4.45 -0.67
CA ILE A 51 -20.21 -5.26 0.18
C ILE A 51 -20.37 -6.77 -0.05
N GLU A 52 -21.23 -7.21 -0.94
CA GLU A 52 -21.44 -8.63 -1.27
C GLU A 52 -20.34 -9.22 -2.17
N LYS A 53 -19.38 -8.40 -2.64
CA LYS A 53 -18.29 -8.88 -3.49
C LYS A 53 -17.38 -9.82 -2.73
N PHE A 54 -17.12 -11.00 -3.30
CA PHE A 54 -16.31 -12.05 -2.68
C PHE A 54 -14.87 -11.60 -2.39
N GLU A 55 -14.31 -10.75 -3.23
CA GLU A 55 -12.96 -10.21 -3.10
C GLU A 55 -12.77 -9.39 -1.83
N ILE A 56 -13.84 -8.76 -1.33
CA ILE A 56 -13.80 -7.95 -0.09
C ILE A 56 -13.39 -8.80 1.11
N MET A 57 -13.75 -10.09 1.13
CA MET A 57 -13.38 -10.99 2.22
C MET A 57 -11.87 -11.23 2.34
N ALA A 58 -11.10 -10.99 1.27
CA ALA A 58 -9.65 -11.07 1.34
C ALA A 58 -9.04 -10.03 2.30
N ILE A 59 -9.68 -8.87 2.45
CA ILE A 59 -9.16 -7.75 3.27
C ILE A 59 -9.02 -8.14 4.75
N PRO A 60 -10.07 -8.62 5.45
CA PRO A 60 -9.95 -9.06 6.84
C PRO A 60 -8.90 -10.15 7.05
N PHE A 61 -8.81 -11.09 6.13
CA PHE A 61 -7.84 -12.19 6.25
C PHE A 61 -6.40 -11.73 6.06
N PHE A 62 -6.09 -10.87 5.10
CA PHE A 62 -4.75 -10.30 4.95
C PHE A 62 -4.38 -9.41 6.14
N ILE A 63 -5.31 -8.60 6.68
CA ILE A 63 -5.08 -7.83 7.90
C ILE A 63 -4.74 -8.75 9.07
N LEU A 64 -5.50 -9.82 9.24
CA LEU A 64 -5.28 -10.80 10.30
C LEU A 64 -3.92 -11.50 10.15
N ALA A 65 -3.58 -11.95 8.95
CA ALA A 65 -2.26 -12.53 8.65
C ALA A 65 -1.12 -11.56 8.97
N GLY A 66 -1.20 -10.31 8.50
CA GLY A 66 -0.22 -9.27 8.75
C GLY A 66 -0.04 -8.98 10.25
N ASN A 67 -1.13 -8.92 11.00
CA ASN A 67 -1.10 -8.69 12.46
C ASN A 67 -0.46 -9.88 13.21
N PHE A 68 -0.79 -11.12 12.86
CA PHE A 68 -0.13 -12.29 13.46
C PHE A 68 1.38 -12.29 13.23
N LEU A 69 1.82 -11.98 12.00
CA LEU A 69 3.24 -11.99 11.67
C LEU A 69 4.01 -10.81 12.24
N THR A 70 3.35 -9.65 12.36
CA THR A 70 3.94 -8.47 13.02
C THR A 70 4.24 -8.77 14.50
N HIS A 71 3.28 -9.36 15.22
CA HIS A 71 3.44 -9.72 16.62
C HIS A 71 4.22 -11.02 16.82
N GLY A 72 4.28 -11.88 15.82
CA GLY A 72 4.95 -13.19 15.84
C GLY A 72 6.46 -13.16 15.54
N GLY A 73 7.12 -11.99 15.66
CA GLY A 73 8.58 -11.88 15.55
C GLY A 73 9.17 -12.16 14.16
N VAL A 74 8.34 -12.21 13.12
CA VAL A 74 8.79 -12.43 11.72
C VAL A 74 9.66 -11.28 11.25
N ALA A 75 9.31 -10.03 11.57
CA ALA A 75 10.07 -8.84 11.19
C ALA A 75 11.53 -8.92 11.66
N LYS A 76 11.76 -9.32 12.90
CA LYS A 76 13.12 -9.49 13.46
C LYS A 76 13.95 -10.53 12.69
N ARG A 77 13.32 -11.65 12.30
CA ARG A 77 13.98 -12.72 11.53
C ARG A 77 14.31 -12.26 10.12
N MET A 78 13.40 -11.54 9.46
CA MET A 78 13.62 -10.96 8.14
C MET A 78 14.73 -9.90 8.17
N ILE A 79 14.81 -9.06 9.20
CA ILE A 79 15.90 -8.10 9.40
C ILE A 79 17.24 -8.84 9.54
N ASN A 80 17.30 -9.87 10.36
CA ASN A 80 18.52 -10.65 10.57
C ASN A 80 18.98 -11.33 9.27
N PHE A 81 18.04 -11.89 8.51
CA PHE A 81 18.33 -12.49 7.21
C PHE A 81 18.84 -11.43 6.22
N ALA A 82 18.13 -10.31 6.07
CA ALA A 82 18.55 -9.21 5.20
C ALA A 82 19.93 -8.67 5.59
N THR A 83 20.19 -8.49 6.90
CA THR A 83 21.50 -8.04 7.41
C THR A 83 22.61 -9.04 7.08
N SER A 84 22.35 -10.34 7.18
CA SER A 84 23.34 -11.38 6.83
C SER A 84 23.71 -11.36 5.33
N MET A 85 22.77 -10.94 4.47
CA MET A 85 22.96 -10.88 3.01
C MET A 85 23.71 -9.61 2.57
N VAL A 86 23.28 -8.44 3.04
CA VAL A 86 23.74 -7.14 2.51
C VAL A 86 24.49 -6.28 3.55
N GLY A 87 24.56 -6.72 4.81
CA GLY A 87 25.12 -5.93 5.91
C GLY A 87 26.58 -5.50 5.73
N HIS A 88 27.36 -6.25 4.95
CA HIS A 88 28.78 -5.97 4.67
C HIS A 88 29.01 -4.92 3.59
N TRP A 89 27.96 -4.44 2.92
CA TRP A 89 28.04 -3.36 1.93
C TRP A 89 28.04 -1.99 2.61
N TYR A 90 28.40 -0.94 1.85
CA TYR A 90 28.28 0.43 2.35
C TYR A 90 26.82 0.72 2.74
N GLY A 91 26.63 1.18 3.98
CA GLY A 91 25.29 1.39 4.51
C GLY A 91 24.50 0.11 4.74
N GLY A 92 25.19 -1.01 5.03
CA GLY A 92 24.64 -2.35 5.06
C GLY A 92 23.37 -2.51 5.90
N LEU A 93 23.26 -1.82 7.06
CA LEU A 93 22.02 -1.83 7.85
C LEU A 93 20.88 -1.06 7.17
N GLY A 94 21.19 0.03 6.44
CA GLY A 94 20.20 0.73 5.62
C GLY A 94 19.68 -0.16 4.47
N LEU A 95 20.59 -0.82 3.76
CA LEU A 95 20.24 -1.79 2.71
C LEU A 95 19.45 -2.98 3.27
N ALA A 96 19.85 -3.47 4.44
CA ALA A 96 19.09 -4.51 5.14
C ALA A 96 17.67 -4.03 5.49
N GLY A 97 17.51 -2.74 5.81
CA GLY A 97 16.21 -2.12 6.02
C GLY A 97 15.34 -2.13 4.77
N VAL A 98 15.88 -1.72 3.62
CA VAL A 98 15.17 -1.77 2.33
C VAL A 98 14.74 -3.20 2.01
N LEU A 99 15.67 -4.16 2.09
CA LEU A 99 15.39 -5.57 1.80
C LEU A 99 14.40 -6.18 2.80
N ALA A 100 14.53 -5.88 4.09
CA ALA A 100 13.60 -6.35 5.11
C ALA A 100 12.21 -5.74 4.93
N CYS A 101 12.11 -4.45 4.57
CA CYS A 101 10.83 -3.83 4.22
C CYS A 101 10.19 -4.51 3.00
N ALA A 102 10.95 -4.80 1.94
CA ALA A 102 10.44 -5.49 0.77
C ALA A 102 9.92 -6.90 1.09
N LEU A 103 10.68 -7.68 1.88
CA LEU A 103 10.27 -9.02 2.30
C LEU A 103 9.05 -8.98 3.24
N PHE A 104 9.02 -8.02 4.18
CA PHE A 104 7.91 -7.89 5.11
C PHE A 104 6.66 -7.30 4.45
N ALA A 105 6.84 -6.43 3.44
CA ALA A 105 5.76 -5.92 2.59
C ALA A 105 4.94 -7.04 1.98
N ALA A 106 5.62 -8.03 1.39
CA ALA A 106 5.00 -9.20 0.78
C ALA A 106 4.22 -10.11 1.77
N VAL A 107 4.20 -9.74 3.04
CA VAL A 107 3.51 -10.48 4.11
C VAL A 107 2.46 -9.60 4.78
N SER A 108 2.77 -8.32 5.02
CA SER A 108 1.91 -7.40 5.75
C SER A 108 0.83 -6.74 4.90
N GLY A 109 1.09 -6.52 3.62
CA GLY A 109 0.20 -5.81 2.69
C GLY A 109 -0.12 -4.36 3.08
N SER A 110 0.63 -3.79 4.06
CA SER A 110 0.37 -2.47 4.65
C SER A 110 1.68 -1.69 4.86
N SER A 111 1.72 -0.48 4.35
CA SER A 111 2.88 0.40 4.47
C SER A 111 3.15 0.86 5.90
N PRO A 112 2.18 1.41 6.66
CA PRO A 112 2.41 1.80 8.06
C PRO A 112 2.83 0.64 8.95
N ALA A 113 2.25 -0.54 8.75
CA ALA A 113 2.63 -1.74 9.50
C ALA A 113 4.09 -2.14 9.23
N THR A 114 4.54 -2.02 7.98
CA THR A 114 5.93 -2.28 7.59
C THR A 114 6.89 -1.28 8.24
N VAL A 115 6.56 0.02 8.23
CA VAL A 115 7.35 1.07 8.91
C VAL A 115 7.48 0.78 10.40
N VAL A 116 6.38 0.43 11.08
CA VAL A 116 6.40 0.10 12.50
C VAL A 116 7.22 -1.15 12.78
N ALA A 117 6.95 -2.25 12.08
CA ALA A 117 7.56 -3.54 12.35
C ALA A 117 9.08 -3.53 12.12
N ILE A 118 9.53 -2.97 11.02
CA ILE A 118 10.95 -2.92 10.68
C ILE A 118 11.64 -1.74 11.38
N GLY A 119 11.01 -0.56 11.39
CA GLY A 119 11.59 0.66 11.95
C GLY A 119 11.84 0.58 13.45
N SER A 120 10.90 0.02 14.23
CA SER A 120 11.06 -0.10 15.69
C SER A 120 12.28 -0.94 16.10
N ILE A 121 12.69 -1.90 15.27
CA ILE A 121 13.83 -2.77 15.54
C ILE A 121 15.11 -2.21 14.92
N LEU A 122 15.03 -1.80 13.65
CA LEU A 122 16.23 -1.49 12.89
C LEU A 122 16.78 -0.08 13.16
N LEU A 123 15.92 0.92 13.40
CA LEU A 123 16.36 2.29 13.68
C LEU A 123 17.26 2.38 14.91
N PRO A 124 16.91 1.82 16.09
CA PRO A 124 17.81 1.81 17.23
C PRO A 124 19.13 1.07 16.95
N ALA A 125 19.08 -0.01 16.16
CA ALA A 125 20.29 -0.75 15.77
C ALA A 125 21.21 0.08 14.87
N MET A 126 20.64 0.83 13.92
CA MET A 126 21.38 1.74 13.05
C MET A 126 22.08 2.86 13.85
N VAL A 127 21.34 3.50 14.77
CA VAL A 127 21.92 4.56 15.63
C VAL A 127 23.06 4.02 16.48
N LYS A 128 22.89 2.85 17.10
CA LYS A 128 23.95 2.17 17.87
C LYS A 128 25.17 1.82 17.01
N ALA A 129 24.97 1.51 15.74
CA ALA A 129 26.04 1.21 14.79
C ALA A 129 26.71 2.48 14.22
N GLY A 130 26.32 3.69 14.65
CA GLY A 130 26.92 4.96 14.24
C GLY A 130 26.30 5.60 13.00
N PHE A 131 25.13 5.16 12.56
CA PHE A 131 24.40 5.84 11.48
C PHE A 131 23.68 7.09 12.01
N PRO A 132 23.63 8.18 11.24
CA PRO A 132 22.81 9.33 11.58
C PRO A 132 21.32 8.97 11.66
N ASN A 133 20.63 9.47 12.68
CA ASN A 133 19.18 9.20 12.85
C ASN A 133 18.36 9.61 11.60
N LYS A 134 18.69 10.75 10.98
CA LYS A 134 18.08 11.22 9.72
C LYS A 134 18.22 10.23 8.57
N PHE A 135 19.37 9.56 8.46
CA PHE A 135 19.59 8.56 7.42
C PHE A 135 18.69 7.34 7.64
N GLY A 136 18.69 6.79 8.86
CA GLY A 136 17.85 5.65 9.21
C GLY A 136 16.35 5.95 9.04
N ALA A 137 15.91 7.11 9.54
CA ALA A 137 14.54 7.57 9.42
C ALA A 137 14.10 7.71 7.96
N GLY A 138 14.94 8.31 7.11
CA GLY A 138 14.68 8.45 5.67
C GLY A 138 14.53 7.09 4.96
N VAL A 139 15.47 6.17 5.20
CA VAL A 139 15.42 4.81 4.62
C VAL A 139 14.14 4.09 5.03
N ILE A 140 13.82 4.06 6.33
CA ILE A 140 12.69 3.26 6.84
C ILE A 140 11.34 3.84 6.43
N ALA A 141 11.18 5.16 6.51
CA ALA A 141 9.92 5.81 6.11
C ALA A 141 9.58 5.55 4.63
N THR A 142 10.58 5.64 3.76
CA THR A 142 10.38 5.44 2.31
C THR A 142 10.34 3.97 1.91
N SER A 143 11.19 3.12 2.50
CA SER A 143 11.16 1.68 2.18
C SER A 143 9.92 0.97 2.73
N GLY A 144 9.33 1.48 3.81
CA GLY A 144 8.05 0.99 4.31
C GLY A 144 6.90 1.17 3.32
N ALA A 145 7.00 2.17 2.44
CA ALA A 145 6.01 2.38 1.38
C ALA A 145 5.84 1.15 0.47
N LEU A 146 6.88 0.32 0.26
CA LEU A 146 6.79 -0.94 -0.48
C LEU A 146 5.65 -1.86 0.00
N GLY A 147 5.13 -1.63 1.22
CA GLY A 147 4.06 -2.42 1.83
C GLY A 147 2.73 -2.46 1.09
N ILE A 148 2.48 -1.57 0.15
CA ILE A 148 1.25 -1.58 -0.65
C ILE A 148 1.48 -1.90 -2.13
N LEU A 149 2.73 -1.96 -2.60
CA LEU A 149 3.05 -2.30 -3.99
C LEU A 149 3.47 -3.76 -4.15
N ILE A 150 4.29 -4.28 -3.23
CA ILE A 150 4.69 -5.69 -3.26
C ILE A 150 3.51 -6.54 -2.78
N PRO A 151 3.01 -7.48 -3.64
CA PRO A 151 1.85 -8.29 -3.27
C PRO A 151 2.14 -9.33 -2.16
N PRO A 152 1.10 -9.70 -1.40
CA PRO A 152 -0.29 -9.26 -1.47
C PRO A 152 -0.49 -7.85 -0.91
N SER A 153 -1.39 -7.08 -1.51
CA SER A 153 -1.66 -5.68 -1.15
C SER A 153 -3.16 -5.44 -0.93
N ILE A 154 -3.51 -4.93 0.25
CA ILE A 154 -4.90 -4.57 0.58
C ILE A 154 -5.41 -3.48 -0.36
N VAL A 155 -4.57 -2.51 -0.72
CA VAL A 155 -4.92 -1.40 -1.62
C VAL A 155 -5.25 -1.91 -3.03
N MET A 156 -4.52 -2.90 -3.54
CA MET A 156 -4.82 -3.54 -4.82
C MET A 156 -6.15 -4.30 -4.78
N VAL A 157 -6.47 -4.96 -3.68
CA VAL A 157 -7.80 -5.59 -3.50
C VAL A 157 -8.90 -4.54 -3.53
N MET A 158 -8.71 -3.41 -2.86
CA MET A 158 -9.69 -2.31 -2.87
C MET A 158 -9.87 -1.70 -4.27
N TYR A 159 -8.78 -1.52 -5.02
CA TYR A 159 -8.86 -1.10 -6.41
C TYR A 159 -9.65 -2.11 -7.26
N SER A 160 -9.38 -3.40 -7.10
CA SER A 160 -10.15 -4.46 -7.76
C SER A 160 -11.65 -4.38 -7.47
N VAL A 161 -12.01 -4.21 -6.20
CA VAL A 161 -13.41 -4.04 -5.76
C VAL A 161 -14.06 -2.83 -6.41
N ALA A 162 -13.35 -1.70 -6.49
CA ALA A 162 -13.86 -0.45 -7.07
C ALA A 162 -14.02 -0.52 -8.59
N THR A 163 -13.15 -1.27 -9.29
CA THR A 163 -13.04 -1.25 -10.77
C THR A 163 -13.42 -2.56 -11.45
N ASN A 164 -13.70 -3.63 -10.70
CA ASN A 164 -13.88 -4.99 -11.19
C ASN A 164 -12.66 -5.55 -11.96
N THR A 165 -11.44 -5.09 -11.63
CA THR A 165 -10.19 -5.58 -12.20
C THR A 165 -9.72 -6.82 -11.44
N SER A 166 -9.12 -7.81 -12.11
CA SER A 166 -8.64 -9.04 -11.46
C SER A 166 -7.59 -8.77 -10.38
N VAL A 167 -7.84 -9.23 -9.14
CA VAL A 167 -6.88 -9.15 -8.02
C VAL A 167 -5.59 -9.90 -8.34
N GLY A 168 -5.70 -11.08 -8.95
CA GLY A 168 -4.54 -11.89 -9.32
C GLY A 168 -3.65 -11.18 -10.34
N ALA A 169 -4.26 -10.56 -11.37
CA ALA A 169 -3.53 -9.77 -12.37
C ALA A 169 -2.84 -8.55 -11.73
N LEU A 170 -3.52 -7.84 -10.82
CA LEU A 170 -2.95 -6.71 -10.08
C LEU A 170 -1.76 -7.13 -9.21
N PHE A 171 -1.86 -8.26 -8.51
CA PHE A 171 -0.77 -8.78 -7.70
C PHE A 171 0.44 -9.10 -8.56
N MET A 172 0.26 -9.81 -9.70
CA MET A 172 1.36 -10.09 -10.61
C MET A 172 1.96 -8.82 -11.22
N ALA A 173 1.13 -7.84 -11.54
CA ALA A 173 1.56 -6.54 -12.07
C ALA A 173 2.39 -5.72 -11.06
N GLY A 174 2.18 -5.91 -9.75
CA GLY A 174 2.92 -5.24 -8.69
C GLY A 174 4.31 -5.81 -8.41
N VAL A 175 4.59 -7.05 -8.81
CA VAL A 175 5.87 -7.73 -8.49
C VAL A 175 7.07 -7.00 -9.07
N ILE A 176 7.08 -6.78 -10.39
CA ILE A 176 8.24 -6.15 -11.07
C ILE A 176 8.41 -4.69 -10.63
N PRO A 177 7.37 -3.84 -10.63
CA PRO A 177 7.50 -2.48 -10.10
C PRO A 177 7.95 -2.44 -8.64
N GLY A 178 7.44 -3.34 -7.79
CA GLY A 178 7.83 -3.42 -6.38
C GLY A 178 9.31 -3.75 -6.20
N LEU A 179 9.82 -4.74 -6.93
CA LEU A 179 11.24 -5.09 -6.91
C LEU A 179 12.12 -3.97 -7.50
N ALA A 180 11.67 -3.33 -8.58
CA ALA A 180 12.38 -2.22 -9.20
C ALA A 180 12.45 -1.00 -8.28
N LEU A 181 11.37 -0.67 -7.57
CA LEU A 181 11.36 0.39 -6.57
C LEU A 181 12.26 0.05 -5.38
N ALA A 182 12.23 -1.19 -4.88
CA ALA A 182 13.14 -1.64 -3.83
C ALA A 182 14.62 -1.52 -4.26
N ALA A 183 14.94 -1.89 -5.50
CA ALA A 183 16.28 -1.72 -6.06
C ALA A 183 16.67 -0.24 -6.18
N THR A 184 15.75 0.63 -6.58
CA THR A 184 15.96 2.08 -6.68
C THR A 184 16.25 2.67 -5.30
N LEU A 185 15.42 2.38 -4.29
CA LEU A 185 15.62 2.82 -2.90
C LEU A 185 16.93 2.27 -2.32
N GLY A 186 17.26 1.02 -2.61
CA GLY A 186 18.54 0.40 -2.25
C GLY A 186 19.72 1.10 -2.90
N GLY A 187 19.61 1.44 -4.19
CA GLY A 187 20.65 2.18 -4.93
C GLY A 187 20.94 3.57 -4.32
N VAL A 188 19.87 4.33 -4.01
CA VAL A 188 20.01 5.64 -3.32
C VAL A 188 20.63 5.47 -1.94
N THR A 189 20.19 4.45 -1.19
CA THR A 189 20.74 4.13 0.15
C THR A 189 22.21 3.80 0.08
N TRP A 190 22.63 2.94 -0.85
CA TRP A 190 24.02 2.57 -1.06
C TRP A 190 24.88 3.77 -1.50
N TYR A 191 24.40 4.55 -2.47
CA TYR A 191 25.11 5.72 -2.99
C TYR A 191 25.38 6.74 -1.87
N ARG A 192 24.36 7.07 -1.07
CA ARG A 192 24.51 7.99 0.06
C ARG A 192 25.44 7.45 1.12
N ALA A 193 25.29 6.18 1.47
CA ALA A 193 26.15 5.55 2.46
C ALA A 193 27.61 5.52 2.03
N LYS A 194 27.89 5.29 0.74
CA LYS A 194 29.22 5.35 0.16
C LYS A 194 29.77 6.79 0.17
N LYS A 195 28.94 7.78 -0.21
CA LYS A 195 29.35 9.20 -0.26
C LYS A 195 29.73 9.74 1.12
N PHE A 196 29.01 9.35 2.17
CA PHE A 196 29.24 9.80 3.55
C PHE A 196 30.03 8.80 4.39
N ASN A 197 30.58 7.74 3.77
CA ASN A 197 31.37 6.68 4.39
C ASN A 197 30.76 6.09 5.67
N TYR A 198 29.46 5.72 5.59
CA TYR A 198 28.75 5.14 6.73
C TYR A 198 29.24 3.73 7.07
N PRO A 199 29.05 3.28 8.33
CA PRO A 199 29.55 2.01 8.83
C PRO A 199 29.10 0.81 8.00
N ARG A 200 29.94 -0.24 8.01
CA ARG A 200 29.64 -1.56 7.44
C ARG A 200 29.66 -2.61 8.53
N GLN A 201 28.85 -3.63 8.38
CA GLN A 201 28.92 -4.82 9.23
C GLN A 201 29.98 -5.80 8.70
N PRO A 202 30.57 -6.63 9.54
CA PRO A 202 31.42 -7.72 9.07
C PRO A 202 30.64 -8.65 8.12
N LYS A 203 31.35 -9.24 7.17
CA LYS A 203 30.74 -10.18 6.21
C LYS A 203 30.30 -11.45 6.94
N ALA A 204 29.01 -11.74 6.91
CA ALA A 204 28.47 -12.98 7.46
C ALA A 204 29.00 -14.22 6.73
N THR A 205 29.33 -15.25 7.46
CA THR A 205 29.73 -16.56 6.94
C THR A 205 28.54 -17.26 6.27
N TRP A 206 28.82 -18.27 5.44
CA TRP A 206 27.77 -19.08 4.83
C TRP A 206 26.88 -19.79 5.89
N GLY A 207 27.48 -20.23 6.99
CA GLY A 207 26.75 -20.84 8.09
C GLY A 207 25.77 -19.87 8.76
N GLU A 208 26.21 -18.61 9.00
CA GLU A 208 25.35 -17.57 9.56
C GLU A 208 24.20 -17.18 8.60
N ARG A 209 24.48 -17.07 7.31
CA ARG A 209 23.44 -16.81 6.28
C ARG A 209 22.42 -17.93 6.24
N TRP A 210 22.88 -19.17 6.24
CA TRP A 210 21.99 -20.34 6.25
C TRP A 210 21.15 -20.41 7.52
N LYS A 211 21.75 -20.13 8.68
CA LYS A 211 21.03 -20.05 9.97
C LYS A 211 19.96 -18.95 9.95
N ALA A 212 20.30 -17.77 9.45
CA ALA A 212 19.37 -16.65 9.32
C ALA A 212 18.23 -16.95 8.32
N PHE A 213 18.55 -17.56 7.16
CA PHE A 213 17.57 -18.04 6.20
C PHE A 213 16.61 -19.05 6.83
N ARG A 214 17.14 -20.09 7.47
CA ARG A 214 16.33 -21.14 8.13
C ARG A 214 15.43 -20.58 9.22
N ALA A 215 15.88 -19.54 9.93
CA ALA A 215 15.06 -18.86 10.93
C ALA A 215 13.90 -18.04 10.32
N SER A 216 14.08 -17.48 9.11
CA SER A 216 13.08 -16.67 8.43
C SER A 216 12.22 -17.45 7.44
N VAL A 217 12.57 -18.70 7.12
CA VAL A 217 11.95 -19.50 6.05
C VAL A 217 10.43 -19.60 6.17
N TRP A 218 9.92 -19.79 7.39
CA TRP A 218 8.48 -19.90 7.61
C TRP A 218 7.73 -18.60 7.25
N GLY A 219 8.30 -17.43 7.56
CA GLY A 219 7.74 -16.17 7.12
C GLY A 219 7.82 -15.97 5.60
N LEU A 220 8.94 -16.36 4.99
CA LEU A 220 9.14 -16.28 3.53
C LEU A 220 8.26 -17.28 2.76
N LEU A 221 8.01 -18.47 3.34
CA LEU A 221 7.18 -19.48 2.71
C LEU A 221 5.74 -19.02 2.52
N LEU A 222 5.23 -18.12 3.38
CA LEU A 222 3.92 -17.52 3.18
C LEU A 222 3.79 -16.82 1.83
N ILE A 223 4.83 -16.08 1.42
CA ILE A 223 4.86 -15.40 0.12
C ILE A 223 4.72 -16.43 -1.01
N VAL A 224 5.47 -17.52 -0.92
CA VAL A 224 5.43 -18.60 -1.92
C VAL A 224 4.06 -19.28 -1.94
N VAL A 225 3.45 -19.53 -0.79
CA VAL A 225 2.13 -20.16 -0.69
C VAL A 225 1.04 -19.27 -1.29
N VAL A 226 1.03 -17.98 -0.95
CA VAL A 226 0.02 -17.03 -1.44
C VAL A 226 0.19 -16.79 -2.94
N MET A 227 1.38 -16.32 -3.35
CA MET A 227 1.63 -15.97 -4.76
C MET A 227 1.65 -17.20 -5.66
N GLY A 228 2.29 -18.28 -5.21
CA GLY A 228 2.32 -19.55 -5.93
C GLY A 228 0.94 -20.17 -6.07
N GLY A 229 0.13 -20.16 -5.00
CA GLY A 229 -1.23 -20.68 -5.01
C GLY A 229 -2.17 -19.92 -5.96
N ILE A 230 -2.07 -18.59 -5.98
CA ILE A 230 -2.85 -17.74 -6.90
C ILE A 230 -2.37 -17.96 -8.35
N TYR A 231 -1.07 -17.97 -8.57
CA TYR A 231 -0.50 -18.14 -9.92
C TYR A 231 -0.82 -19.50 -10.54
N THR A 232 -0.74 -20.58 -9.76
CA THR A 232 -1.04 -21.93 -10.23
C THR A 232 -2.54 -22.21 -10.36
N GLY A 233 -3.39 -21.27 -9.95
CA GLY A 233 -4.86 -21.44 -9.95
C GLY A 233 -5.37 -22.39 -8.86
N ILE A 234 -4.52 -22.78 -7.90
CA ILE A 234 -4.93 -23.63 -6.76
C ILE A 234 -5.84 -22.85 -5.82
N PHE A 235 -5.56 -21.56 -5.63
CA PHE A 235 -6.32 -20.67 -4.77
C PHE A 235 -6.79 -19.43 -5.52
N THR A 236 -8.03 -19.03 -5.27
CA THR A 236 -8.47 -17.65 -5.53
C THR A 236 -7.76 -16.69 -4.57
N PRO A 237 -7.68 -15.39 -4.87
CA PRO A 237 -7.08 -14.41 -3.94
C PRO A 237 -7.69 -14.42 -2.54
N THR A 238 -9.01 -14.67 -2.43
CA THR A 238 -9.71 -14.73 -1.15
C THR A 238 -9.34 -16.01 -0.36
N GLU A 239 -9.29 -17.15 -1.03
CA GLU A 239 -8.83 -18.40 -0.40
C GLU A 239 -7.38 -18.31 0.03
N ALA A 240 -6.51 -17.71 -0.79
CA ALA A 240 -5.12 -17.46 -0.45
C ALA A 240 -5.00 -16.55 0.79
N ALA A 241 -5.85 -15.53 0.91
CA ALA A 241 -5.91 -14.66 2.08
C ALA A 241 -6.33 -15.45 3.34
N ALA A 242 -7.37 -16.28 3.26
CA ALA A 242 -7.82 -17.11 4.37
C ALA A 242 -6.74 -18.10 4.80
N MET A 243 -6.09 -18.79 3.85
CA MET A 243 -4.97 -19.67 4.12
C MET A 243 -3.79 -18.94 4.75
N SER A 244 -3.50 -17.72 4.31
CA SER A 244 -2.44 -16.89 4.89
C SER A 244 -2.69 -16.55 6.36
N ALA A 245 -3.94 -16.28 6.74
CA ALA A 245 -4.32 -15.98 8.13
C ALA A 245 -4.11 -17.20 9.04
N VAL A 246 -4.55 -18.38 8.60
CA VAL A 246 -4.34 -19.63 9.33
C VAL A 246 -2.86 -19.97 9.44
N TYR A 247 -2.13 -19.86 8.34
CA TYR A 247 -0.69 -20.11 8.31
C TYR A 247 0.07 -19.14 9.23
N ALA A 248 -0.25 -17.85 9.18
CA ALA A 248 0.37 -16.83 10.02
C ALA A 248 0.12 -17.08 11.51
N PHE A 249 -1.10 -17.48 11.88
CA PHE A 249 -1.44 -17.90 13.24
C PHE A 249 -0.56 -19.08 13.71
N ILE A 250 -0.47 -20.14 12.88
CA ILE A 250 0.36 -21.33 13.20
C ILE A 250 1.83 -20.93 13.36
N CYS A 251 2.35 -20.09 12.46
CA CYS A 251 3.73 -19.61 12.52
C CYS A 251 4.00 -18.80 13.80
N ALA A 252 3.13 -17.85 14.14
CA ALA A 252 3.34 -16.95 15.28
C ALA A 252 3.23 -17.67 16.62
N VAL A 253 2.25 -18.56 16.78
CA VAL A 253 1.91 -19.20 18.06
C VAL A 253 2.68 -20.52 18.28
N PHE A 254 2.75 -21.38 17.26
CA PHE A 254 3.27 -22.75 17.44
C PHE A 254 4.69 -22.94 16.94
N ILE A 255 5.09 -22.31 15.82
CA ILE A 255 6.42 -22.47 15.23
C ILE A 255 7.41 -21.51 15.88
N TYR A 256 7.14 -20.24 15.83
CA TYR A 256 8.03 -19.21 16.40
C TYR A 256 7.84 -19.01 17.89
N LYS A 257 6.61 -19.25 18.40
CA LYS A 257 6.26 -19.14 19.83
C LYS A 257 6.52 -17.73 20.40
N ASP A 258 6.52 -16.73 19.56
CA ASP A 258 6.73 -15.32 19.98
C ASP A 258 5.41 -14.68 20.40
N LEU A 259 4.25 -15.27 20.03
CA LEU A 259 2.92 -14.84 20.42
C LEU A 259 2.30 -15.90 21.35
N GLY A 260 1.97 -15.49 22.57
CA GLY A 260 1.26 -16.36 23.51
C GLY A 260 -0.20 -16.56 23.14
N ILE A 261 -0.79 -17.72 23.43
CA ILE A 261 -2.21 -17.98 23.18
C ILE A 261 -3.11 -16.93 23.88
N LYS A 262 -2.68 -16.42 25.01
CA LYS A 262 -3.39 -15.38 25.76
C LYS A 262 -3.44 -14.02 25.05
N ASP A 263 -2.50 -13.77 24.13
CA ASP A 263 -2.41 -12.53 23.34
C ASP A 263 -3.22 -12.62 22.04
N VAL A 264 -3.60 -13.82 21.61
CA VAL A 264 -4.38 -14.05 20.38
C VAL A 264 -5.68 -13.24 20.34
N PRO A 265 -6.51 -13.19 21.42
CA PRO A 265 -7.73 -12.38 21.42
C PRO A 265 -7.48 -10.90 21.13
N LYS A 266 -6.35 -10.35 21.61
CA LYS A 266 -5.96 -8.95 21.35
C LYS A 266 -5.61 -8.73 19.88
N VAL A 267 -4.91 -9.67 19.25
CA VAL A 267 -4.59 -9.61 17.81
C VAL A 267 -5.86 -9.72 16.98
N LEU A 268 -6.78 -10.62 17.34
CA LEU A 268 -8.08 -10.75 16.68
C LEU A 268 -8.90 -9.46 16.79
N LEU A 269 -8.98 -8.86 17.99
CA LEU A 269 -9.72 -7.63 18.23
C LEU A 269 -9.14 -6.46 17.40
N ASN A 270 -7.82 -6.32 17.36
CA ASN A 270 -7.17 -5.28 16.57
C ASN A 270 -7.46 -5.47 15.07
N SER A 271 -7.38 -6.72 14.59
CA SER A 271 -7.67 -7.06 13.19
C SER A 271 -9.14 -6.81 12.85
N ALA A 272 -10.06 -7.16 13.74
CA ALA A 272 -11.48 -6.93 13.57
C ALA A 272 -11.80 -5.42 13.50
N ASN A 273 -11.21 -4.60 14.37
CA ASN A 273 -11.40 -3.15 14.37
C ASN A 273 -10.90 -2.52 13.05
N MET A 274 -9.71 -2.92 12.57
CA MET A 274 -9.18 -2.44 11.29
C MET A 274 -10.08 -2.88 10.13
N SER A 275 -10.52 -4.14 10.11
CA SER A 275 -11.39 -4.67 9.09
C SER A 275 -12.74 -3.94 9.06
N ALA A 276 -13.36 -3.72 10.23
CA ALA A 276 -14.61 -2.99 10.35
C ALA A 276 -14.48 -1.55 9.82
N MET A 277 -13.40 -0.86 10.16
CA MET A 277 -13.12 0.49 9.65
C MET A 277 -13.04 0.51 8.12
N LEU A 278 -12.28 -0.42 7.52
CA LEU A 278 -12.12 -0.47 6.07
C LEU A 278 -13.42 -0.88 5.35
N LEU A 279 -14.14 -1.86 5.87
CA LEU A 279 -15.44 -2.26 5.32
C LEU A 279 -16.46 -1.10 5.38
N TYR A 280 -16.44 -0.32 6.43
CA TYR A 280 -17.29 0.86 6.54
C TYR A 280 -16.93 1.96 5.54
N ILE A 281 -15.62 2.16 5.28
CA ILE A 281 -15.16 3.06 4.20
C ILE A 281 -15.66 2.54 2.84
N ILE A 282 -15.49 1.24 2.54
CA ILE A 282 -15.94 0.63 1.28
C ILE A 282 -17.43 0.84 1.08
N THR A 283 -18.25 0.60 2.09
CA THR A 283 -19.70 0.77 2.03
C THR A 283 -20.11 2.19 1.61
N ASN A 284 -19.50 3.19 2.27
CA ASN A 284 -19.77 4.60 1.93
C ASN A 284 -19.19 5.01 0.58
N ALA A 285 -18.04 4.44 0.19
CA ALA A 285 -17.43 4.70 -1.11
C ALA A 285 -18.24 4.11 -2.27
N VAL A 286 -18.91 2.97 -2.08
CA VAL A 286 -19.82 2.41 -3.08
C VAL A 286 -21.02 3.34 -3.32
N LEU A 287 -21.59 3.92 -2.27
CA LEU A 287 -22.63 4.95 -2.42
C LEU A 287 -22.11 6.20 -3.13
N PHE A 288 -20.91 6.65 -2.78
CA PHE A 288 -20.26 7.77 -3.44
C PHE A 288 -20.07 7.51 -4.94
N SER A 289 -19.55 6.33 -5.29
CA SER A 289 -19.40 5.88 -6.68
C SER A 289 -20.75 5.85 -7.44
N PHE A 290 -21.81 5.37 -6.78
CA PHE A 290 -23.16 5.35 -7.34
C PHE A 290 -23.63 6.75 -7.72
N ILE A 291 -23.46 7.74 -6.84
CA ILE A 291 -23.83 9.13 -7.16
C ILE A 291 -22.96 9.68 -8.27
N MET A 292 -21.63 9.50 -8.23
CA MET A 292 -20.73 9.98 -9.28
C MET A 292 -21.17 9.46 -10.67
N THR A 293 -21.55 8.20 -10.74
CA THR A 293 -22.01 7.58 -12.00
C THR A 293 -23.39 8.11 -12.41
N ASN A 294 -24.31 8.24 -11.45
CA ASN A 294 -25.67 8.73 -11.72
C ASN A 294 -25.67 10.19 -12.22
N GLU A 295 -24.77 10.99 -11.69
CA GLU A 295 -24.56 12.39 -12.11
C GLU A 295 -23.67 12.54 -13.36
N ASN A 296 -23.26 11.42 -14.00
CA ASN A 296 -22.40 11.37 -15.19
C ASN A 296 -21.07 12.17 -15.04
N ILE A 297 -20.54 12.27 -13.82
CA ILE A 297 -19.32 13.06 -13.54
C ILE A 297 -18.09 12.50 -14.27
N PRO A 298 -17.83 11.17 -14.29
CA PRO A 298 -16.70 10.61 -15.03
C PRO A 298 -16.82 10.86 -16.53
N GLN A 299 -18.04 10.76 -17.09
CA GLN A 299 -18.31 10.99 -18.50
C GLN A 299 -18.06 12.47 -18.88
N ALA A 300 -18.60 13.39 -18.07
CA ALA A 300 -18.37 14.83 -18.28
C ALA A 300 -16.88 15.21 -18.22
N LEU A 301 -16.12 14.59 -17.32
CA LEU A 301 -14.67 14.79 -17.23
C LEU A 301 -13.97 14.28 -18.51
N ALA A 302 -14.32 13.09 -18.98
CA ALA A 302 -13.75 12.52 -20.20
C ALA A 302 -14.07 13.36 -21.43
N ASP A 303 -15.33 13.82 -21.56
CA ASP A 303 -15.77 14.65 -22.68
C ASP A 303 -15.07 16.02 -22.67
N TRP A 304 -14.91 16.63 -21.50
CA TRP A 304 -14.15 17.88 -21.34
C TRP A 304 -12.67 17.70 -21.75
N MET A 305 -12.05 16.61 -21.36
CA MET A 305 -10.66 16.32 -21.73
C MET A 305 -10.49 16.12 -23.23
N MET A 306 -11.36 15.29 -23.84
CA MET A 306 -11.31 15.04 -25.29
C MET A 306 -11.64 16.31 -26.09
N GLY A 307 -12.61 17.09 -25.63
CA GLY A 307 -12.96 18.37 -26.26
C GLY A 307 -11.84 19.41 -26.24
N ASN A 308 -10.96 19.35 -25.27
CA ASN A 308 -9.76 20.21 -25.18
C ASN A 308 -8.50 19.59 -25.80
N GLY A 309 -8.60 18.43 -26.47
CA GLY A 309 -7.46 17.77 -27.09
C GLY A 309 -6.45 17.17 -26.10
N LEU A 310 -6.86 16.95 -24.85
CA LEU A 310 -6.01 16.37 -23.81
C LEU A 310 -5.96 14.84 -23.98
N GLY A 311 -4.81 14.36 -24.44
CA GLY A 311 -4.57 12.92 -24.65
C GLY A 311 -4.15 12.17 -23.37
N VAL A 312 -3.78 10.91 -23.56
CA VAL A 312 -3.36 9.97 -22.49
C VAL A 312 -2.27 10.56 -21.58
N ILE A 313 -1.26 11.21 -22.16
CA ILE A 313 -0.12 11.76 -21.42
C ILE A 313 -0.60 12.85 -20.43
N ALA A 314 -1.45 13.77 -20.90
CA ALA A 314 -1.98 14.84 -20.07
C ALA A 314 -2.89 14.30 -18.96
N PHE A 315 -3.73 13.29 -19.27
CA PHE A 315 -4.58 12.61 -18.30
C PHE A 315 -3.75 11.96 -17.19
N LEU A 316 -2.76 11.17 -17.54
CA LEU A 316 -1.91 10.48 -16.57
C LEU A 316 -1.12 11.47 -15.69
N LEU A 317 -0.62 12.56 -16.26
CA LEU A 317 0.04 13.62 -15.51
C LEU A 317 -0.93 14.28 -14.51
N MET A 318 -2.14 14.60 -14.97
CA MET A 318 -3.20 15.16 -14.11
C MET A 318 -3.56 14.19 -12.97
N CYS A 319 -3.70 12.88 -13.28
CA CYS A 319 -3.93 11.87 -12.27
C CYS A 319 -2.79 11.81 -11.24
N ASN A 320 -1.54 11.83 -11.68
CA ASN A 320 -0.39 11.81 -10.78
C ASN A 320 -0.40 13.02 -9.83
N VAL A 321 -0.63 14.23 -10.35
CA VAL A 321 -0.69 15.44 -9.51
C VAL A 321 -1.85 15.36 -8.52
N LEU A 322 -3.06 14.99 -8.98
CA LEU A 322 -4.25 14.88 -8.15
C LEU A 322 -4.06 13.86 -7.03
N LEU A 323 -3.56 12.67 -7.38
CA LEU A 323 -3.37 11.57 -6.43
C LEU A 323 -2.24 11.85 -5.43
N LEU A 324 -1.16 12.52 -5.85
CA LEU A 324 -0.10 12.98 -4.95
C LEU A 324 -0.63 14.02 -3.95
N LEU A 325 -1.45 14.98 -4.40
CA LEU A 325 -2.09 15.94 -3.51
C LEU A 325 -3.02 15.26 -2.52
N ALA A 326 -3.86 14.32 -2.98
CA ALA A 326 -4.73 13.55 -2.10
C ALA A 326 -3.94 12.69 -1.08
N GLY A 327 -2.82 12.08 -1.53
CA GLY A 327 -1.94 11.25 -0.68
C GLY A 327 -1.31 11.98 0.49
N ASN A 328 -1.25 13.31 0.44
CA ASN A 328 -0.76 14.12 1.56
C ASN A 328 -1.71 14.13 2.77
N PHE A 329 -3.00 13.94 2.55
CA PHE A 329 -4.03 14.15 3.60
C PHE A 329 -4.82 12.90 3.91
N MET A 330 -4.84 11.93 3.00
CA MET A 330 -5.71 10.77 3.06
C MET A 330 -4.90 9.47 3.05
N GLU A 331 -5.46 8.44 3.65
CA GLU A 331 -4.86 7.11 3.60
C GLU A 331 -5.14 6.44 2.23
N PRO A 332 -4.27 5.54 1.76
CA PRO A 332 -4.33 4.95 0.42
C PRO A 332 -5.66 4.29 0.05
N SER A 333 -6.26 3.56 1.00
CA SER A 333 -7.50 2.85 0.77
C SER A 333 -8.65 3.80 0.43
N SER A 334 -8.74 4.90 1.17
CA SER A 334 -9.75 5.94 0.96
C SER A 334 -9.56 6.63 -0.38
N ILE A 335 -8.30 6.94 -0.77
CA ILE A 335 -8.00 7.58 -2.05
C ILE A 335 -8.44 6.69 -3.21
N VAL A 336 -8.07 5.42 -3.17
CA VAL A 336 -8.47 4.47 -4.23
C VAL A 336 -9.98 4.38 -4.34
N LEU A 337 -10.68 4.23 -3.21
CA LEU A 337 -12.14 4.08 -3.21
C LEU A 337 -12.89 5.34 -3.68
N ILE A 338 -12.33 6.54 -3.48
CA ILE A 338 -12.93 7.79 -3.94
C ILE A 338 -12.59 8.07 -5.40
N PHE A 339 -11.31 7.95 -5.76
CA PHE A 339 -10.83 8.41 -7.08
C PHE A 339 -10.91 7.34 -8.16
N ALA A 340 -10.78 6.04 -7.81
CA ALA A 340 -10.88 5.00 -8.84
C ALA A 340 -12.22 5.02 -9.59
N PRO A 341 -13.40 5.12 -8.94
CA PRO A 341 -14.66 5.19 -9.66
C PRO A 341 -14.80 6.38 -10.62
N ILE A 342 -14.05 7.45 -10.39
CA ILE A 342 -14.09 8.67 -11.18
C ILE A 342 -13.08 8.61 -12.33
N LEU A 343 -11.83 8.22 -12.03
CA LEU A 343 -10.72 8.27 -12.97
C LEU A 343 -10.68 7.03 -13.87
N PHE A 344 -11.07 5.88 -13.36
CA PHE A 344 -11.02 4.60 -14.09
C PHE A 344 -11.85 4.61 -15.38
N PRO A 345 -13.14 5.05 -15.40
CA PRO A 345 -13.90 5.11 -16.64
C PRO A 345 -13.24 6.01 -17.70
N VAL A 346 -12.60 7.10 -17.27
CA VAL A 346 -11.85 8.00 -18.18
C VAL A 346 -10.61 7.29 -18.72
N ALA A 347 -9.85 6.60 -17.86
CA ALA A 347 -8.68 5.82 -18.25
C ALA A 347 -9.01 4.79 -19.32
N ILE A 348 -10.11 4.03 -19.13
CA ILE A 348 -10.56 3.01 -20.10
C ILE A 348 -10.97 3.64 -21.42
N ARG A 349 -11.69 4.74 -21.42
CA ARG A 349 -12.06 5.48 -22.66
C ARG A 349 -10.83 5.99 -23.42
N LEU A 350 -9.74 6.29 -22.73
CA LEU A 350 -8.46 6.70 -23.33
C LEU A 350 -7.58 5.49 -23.73
N GLY A 351 -8.07 4.25 -23.57
CA GLY A 351 -7.34 3.04 -23.94
C GLY A 351 -6.23 2.62 -22.97
N ILE A 352 -6.25 3.11 -21.74
CA ILE A 352 -5.29 2.70 -20.70
C ILE A 352 -5.74 1.35 -20.13
N ASP A 353 -4.79 0.40 -20.02
CA ASP A 353 -5.06 -0.91 -19.45
C ASP A 353 -5.50 -0.81 -17.98
N PRO A 354 -6.56 -1.52 -17.55
CA PRO A 354 -7.09 -1.50 -16.18
C PRO A 354 -6.06 -1.83 -15.12
N VAL A 355 -5.23 -2.85 -15.37
CA VAL A 355 -4.22 -3.33 -14.43
C VAL A 355 -3.08 -2.33 -14.31
N HIS A 356 -2.62 -1.79 -15.45
CA HIS A 356 -1.59 -0.75 -15.47
C HIS A 356 -2.03 0.50 -14.70
N PHE A 357 -3.26 0.96 -14.92
CA PHE A 357 -3.80 2.14 -14.20
C PHE A 357 -3.87 1.89 -12.68
N GLY A 358 -4.22 0.67 -12.28
CA GLY A 358 -4.20 0.26 -10.86
C GLY A 358 -2.80 0.37 -10.26
N ILE A 359 -1.76 -0.07 -10.95
CA ILE A 359 -0.38 0.05 -10.49
C ILE A 359 0.07 1.51 -10.42
N ILE A 360 -0.31 2.35 -11.40
CA ILE A 360 -0.04 3.80 -11.33
C ILE A 360 -0.67 4.40 -10.07
N MET A 361 -1.93 4.08 -9.77
CA MET A 361 -2.59 4.56 -8.56
C MET A 361 -1.85 4.12 -7.29
N VAL A 362 -1.48 2.85 -7.19
CA VAL A 362 -0.77 2.32 -6.01
C VAL A 362 0.59 3.00 -5.83
N VAL A 363 1.37 3.18 -6.90
CA VAL A 363 2.68 3.87 -6.82
C VAL A 363 2.51 5.35 -6.41
N ASN A 364 1.45 6.03 -6.89
CA ASN A 364 1.11 7.37 -6.41
C ASN A 364 0.87 7.41 -4.90
N MET A 365 0.13 6.41 -4.37
CA MET A 365 -0.13 6.31 -2.93
C MET A 365 1.14 6.10 -2.12
N GLU A 366 2.09 5.29 -2.64
CA GLU A 366 3.39 5.09 -1.99
C GLU A 366 4.17 6.38 -1.84
N VAL A 367 4.25 7.17 -2.92
CA VAL A 367 4.91 8.47 -2.91
C VAL A 367 4.17 9.42 -1.97
N GLY A 368 2.84 9.47 -2.06
CA GLY A 368 1.99 10.33 -1.23
C GLY A 368 2.16 10.08 0.28
N MET A 369 2.29 8.83 0.70
CA MET A 369 2.54 8.49 2.11
C MET A 369 3.88 8.99 2.65
N CYS A 370 4.84 9.27 1.79
CA CYS A 370 6.16 9.78 2.15
C CYS A 370 6.31 11.27 1.83
N HIS A 371 5.29 11.90 1.24
CA HIS A 371 5.35 13.29 0.76
C HIS A 371 4.84 14.24 1.85
N PRO A 372 5.55 15.39 2.11
CA PRO A 372 5.05 16.43 3.00
C PRO A 372 3.82 17.14 2.40
N PRO A 373 2.90 17.76 3.20
CA PRO A 373 3.09 18.14 4.61
C PRO A 373 2.72 17.06 5.61
N VAL A 374 1.88 16.10 5.27
CA VAL A 374 1.39 15.11 6.24
C VAL A 374 2.09 13.78 6.08
N GLY A 375 1.85 13.05 5.00
CA GLY A 375 2.45 11.75 4.70
C GLY A 375 2.34 10.72 5.84
N LEU A 376 1.46 9.74 5.71
CA LEU A 376 1.17 8.79 6.80
C LEU A 376 2.44 8.08 7.34
N ASN A 377 3.37 7.70 6.46
CA ASN A 377 4.62 7.07 6.86
C ASN A 377 5.55 8.01 7.62
N LEU A 378 5.48 9.33 7.35
CA LEU A 378 6.25 10.32 8.10
C LEU A 378 5.75 10.41 9.54
N TYR A 379 4.43 10.37 9.76
CA TYR A 379 3.85 10.35 11.11
C TYR A 379 4.26 9.10 11.88
N VAL A 380 4.17 7.95 11.24
CA VAL A 380 4.59 6.67 11.85
C VAL A 380 6.07 6.69 12.19
N ALA A 381 6.91 7.14 11.25
CA ALA A 381 8.35 7.27 11.47
C ALA A 381 8.69 8.30 12.56
N SER A 382 7.94 9.41 12.66
CA SER A 382 8.07 10.40 13.74
C SER A 382 7.82 9.77 15.11
N GLY A 383 6.80 8.95 15.23
CA GLY A 383 6.50 8.20 16.46
C GLY A 383 7.64 7.30 16.92
N ILE A 384 8.36 6.69 15.98
CA ILE A 384 9.50 5.79 16.27
C ILE A 384 10.78 6.55 16.53
N THR A 385 11.11 7.53 15.66
CA THR A 385 12.39 8.26 15.69
C THR A 385 12.44 9.38 16.71
N LYS A 386 11.26 9.83 17.18
CA LYS A 386 11.03 11.04 17.98
C LYS A 386 11.51 12.33 17.28
N MET A 387 11.67 12.30 15.97
CA MET A 387 11.99 13.46 15.14
C MET A 387 10.72 14.22 14.77
N GLY A 388 10.80 15.54 14.66
CA GLY A 388 9.70 16.35 14.14
C GLY A 388 9.44 16.07 12.65
N ILE A 389 8.20 16.30 12.19
CA ILE A 389 7.80 16.03 10.79
C ILE A 389 8.63 16.85 9.80
N THR A 390 8.93 18.12 10.11
CA THR A 390 9.78 18.97 9.26
C THR A 390 11.18 18.38 9.10
N GLU A 391 11.76 17.86 10.18
CA GLU A 391 13.08 17.23 10.14
C GLU A 391 13.05 15.92 9.34
N LEU A 392 11.99 15.12 9.50
CA LEU A 392 11.77 13.92 8.71
C LEU A 392 11.57 14.22 7.23
N THR A 393 10.83 15.26 6.88
CA THR A 393 10.66 15.71 5.50
C THR A 393 12.00 15.95 4.84
N VAL A 394 12.93 16.64 5.51
CA VAL A 394 14.29 16.85 5.01
C VAL A 394 15.06 15.52 4.93
N ALA A 395 14.85 14.63 5.88
CA ALA A 395 15.50 13.33 5.91
C ALA A 395 15.10 12.42 4.74
N VAL A 396 13.81 12.36 4.37
CA VAL A 396 13.29 11.49 3.31
C VAL A 396 13.55 12.01 1.89
N TRP A 397 13.83 13.30 1.72
CA TRP A 397 13.92 13.97 0.43
C TRP A 397 14.72 13.23 -0.66
N PRO A 398 15.91 12.67 -0.38
CA PRO A 398 16.70 11.98 -1.40
C PRO A 398 16.02 10.72 -1.97
N TRP A 399 15.33 9.96 -1.13
CA TRP A 399 14.57 8.78 -1.55
C TRP A 399 13.25 9.18 -2.20
N LEU A 400 12.58 10.21 -1.67
CA LEU A 400 11.35 10.74 -2.23
C LEU A 400 11.52 11.21 -3.68
N LEU A 401 12.61 11.91 -3.98
CA LEU A 401 12.93 12.30 -5.37
C LEU A 401 13.10 11.08 -6.29
N SER A 402 13.72 10.02 -5.80
CA SER A 402 13.85 8.78 -6.58
C SER A 402 12.51 8.06 -6.76
N MET A 403 11.61 8.11 -5.78
CA MET A 403 10.26 7.57 -5.88
C MET A 403 9.42 8.38 -6.88
N LEU A 404 9.53 9.71 -6.88
CA LEU A 404 8.87 10.56 -7.89
C LEU A 404 9.37 10.26 -9.30
N GLY A 405 10.69 10.10 -9.47
CA GLY A 405 11.26 9.67 -10.76
C GLY A 405 10.76 8.30 -11.18
N PHE A 406 10.68 7.34 -10.24
CA PHE A 406 10.15 6.01 -10.47
C PHE A 406 8.65 6.04 -10.85
N LEU A 407 7.85 6.90 -10.19
CA LEU A 407 6.45 7.12 -10.55
C LEU A 407 6.31 7.53 -12.02
N MET A 408 7.16 8.45 -12.51
CA MET A 408 7.12 8.84 -13.93
C MET A 408 7.47 7.67 -14.84
N VAL A 409 8.46 6.85 -14.48
CA VAL A 409 8.82 5.65 -15.24
C VAL A 409 7.64 4.67 -15.30
N VAL A 410 7.03 4.34 -14.17
CA VAL A 410 5.86 3.43 -14.13
C VAL A 410 4.71 4.00 -14.95
N THR A 411 4.42 5.30 -14.80
CA THR A 411 3.28 5.95 -15.48
C THR A 411 3.38 5.85 -17.00
N TYR A 412 4.56 6.04 -17.58
CA TYR A 412 4.75 6.13 -19.03
C TYR A 412 5.40 4.89 -19.65
N TRP A 413 5.70 3.87 -18.88
CA TRP A 413 6.23 2.60 -19.37
C TRP A 413 5.37 1.40 -18.93
N PRO A 414 4.25 1.13 -19.63
CA PRO A 414 3.29 0.08 -19.27
C PRO A 414 3.90 -1.33 -19.18
N ALA A 415 4.93 -1.61 -19.97
CA ALA A 415 5.58 -2.93 -19.94
C ALA A 415 6.14 -3.29 -18.56
N LEU A 416 6.48 -2.29 -17.72
CA LEU A 416 6.99 -2.55 -16.36
C LEU A 416 5.95 -3.23 -15.46
N SER A 417 4.67 -2.91 -15.65
CA SER A 417 3.56 -3.50 -14.89
C SER A 417 2.86 -4.65 -15.64
N LEU A 418 2.78 -4.58 -16.97
CA LEU A 418 1.98 -5.53 -17.75
C LEU A 418 2.77 -6.76 -18.23
N TRP A 419 4.10 -6.70 -18.29
CA TRP A 419 4.92 -7.78 -18.84
C TRP A 419 4.70 -9.12 -18.12
N LEU A 420 4.68 -9.11 -16.79
CA LEU A 420 4.52 -10.35 -16.01
C LEU A 420 3.11 -10.94 -16.13
N PRO A 421 2.00 -10.19 -15.88
CA PRO A 421 0.66 -10.74 -16.04
C PRO A 421 0.35 -11.18 -17.47
N GLN A 422 0.87 -10.50 -18.52
CA GLN A 422 0.76 -10.94 -19.91
C GLN A 422 1.48 -12.27 -20.16
N ARG A 423 2.70 -12.44 -19.64
CA ARG A 423 3.45 -13.70 -19.77
C ARG A 423 2.77 -14.87 -19.08
N LEU A 424 2.00 -14.59 -18.04
CA LEU A 424 1.25 -15.58 -17.28
C LEU A 424 -0.17 -15.83 -17.83
N GLY A 425 -0.59 -15.12 -18.89
CA GLY A 425 -1.91 -15.27 -19.50
C GLY A 425 -3.05 -14.78 -18.62
N MET A 426 -2.80 -13.81 -17.73
CA MET A 426 -3.81 -13.26 -16.81
C MET A 426 -4.54 -12.03 -17.38
N ILE A 427 -3.99 -11.43 -18.43
CA ILE A 427 -4.53 -10.30 -19.20
C ILE A 427 -4.17 -10.46 -20.66
#